data_186e6597d5e19a53a03332a684eb5249
#
_entry.id   186e6597d5e19a53a03332a684eb5249
#
_cell.length_a   1.000
_cell.length_b   1.000
_cell.length_c   1.000
_cell.angle_alpha   90.00
_cell.angle_beta   90.00
_cell.angle_gamma   90.00
#
_symmetry.space_group_name_H-M   'P 1'
#
loop_
_entity.id
_entity.type
_entity.pdbx_description
1 polymer ?
#
loop_
_entity_poly.entity_id
_entity_poly.type
_entity_poly.pdbx_seq_one_letter_code
_entity_poly.pdbx_strand_id
1 'polypeptide(L)'
;MVKIENVLFATDFSDDSGYALNYARTIAEMSNTRLYILHVIENPLEHLYGVPHGEYPALQANAVKKVHELIHRFDDVLAGFTNFELLTKEGEAPLEILKTAEEKHSGAIVMGTHGRGALRNLLLGGTVDKVLRSANVPVMVVRHPSRHLPKHS
;
A
#
# COMPACT_ATOMS: atom_id res chain seq x y z
N MET A 1 -19.57 -8.79 -17.35
CA MET A 1 -18.13 -8.59 -17.16
C MET A 1 -17.91 -7.65 -16.01
N VAL A 2 -17.01 -7.96 -15.10
CA VAL A 2 -16.68 -7.07 -13.97
C VAL A 2 -15.87 -5.88 -14.50
N LYS A 3 -16.24 -4.67 -14.08
CA LYS A 3 -15.51 -3.44 -14.39
C LYS A 3 -14.68 -3.03 -13.18
N ILE A 4 -13.39 -2.79 -13.39
CA ILE A 4 -12.52 -2.20 -12.37
C ILE A 4 -12.63 -0.68 -12.51
N GLU A 5 -13.20 -0.01 -11.53
CA GLU A 5 -13.41 1.45 -11.59
C GLU A 5 -12.14 2.23 -11.24
N ASN A 6 -11.45 1.81 -10.17
CA ASN A 6 -10.17 2.38 -9.76
C ASN A 6 -9.30 1.28 -9.17
N VAL A 7 -8.01 1.54 -9.07
CA VAL A 7 -7.05 0.63 -8.44
C VAL A 7 -6.44 1.33 -7.22
N LEU A 8 -6.43 0.64 -6.08
CA LEU A 8 -5.73 1.08 -4.89
C LEU A 8 -4.45 0.27 -4.73
N PHE A 9 -3.32 0.95 -4.67
CA PHE A 9 -2.02 0.37 -4.34
C PHE A 9 -1.60 0.85 -2.96
N ALA A 10 -1.45 -0.07 -2.03
CA ALA A 10 -0.97 0.22 -0.69
C ALA A 10 0.52 -0.05 -0.59
N THR A 11 1.29 0.92 -0.11
CA THR A 11 2.74 0.85 -0.04
C THR A 11 3.29 1.28 1.30
N ASP A 12 4.35 0.62 1.74
CA ASP A 12 5.24 1.04 2.81
C ASP A 12 6.61 1.52 2.28
N PHE A 13 6.71 1.70 0.95
CA PHE A 13 7.93 2.05 0.22
C PHE A 13 9.05 1.01 0.31
N SER A 14 8.76 -0.22 0.71
CA SER A 14 9.69 -1.34 0.62
C SER A 14 9.92 -1.77 -0.84
N ASP A 15 10.99 -2.53 -1.07
CA ASP A 15 11.29 -3.07 -2.40
C ASP A 15 10.20 -4.01 -2.90
N ASP A 16 9.60 -4.81 -2.01
CA ASP A 16 8.47 -5.67 -2.35
C ASP A 16 7.27 -4.87 -2.85
N SER A 17 6.93 -3.78 -2.17
CA SER A 17 5.83 -2.92 -2.61
C SER A 17 6.17 -2.19 -3.91
N GLY A 18 7.42 -1.75 -4.08
CA GLY A 18 7.87 -1.12 -5.33
C GLY A 18 7.72 -2.06 -6.54
N TYR A 19 8.01 -3.33 -6.37
CA TYR A 19 7.79 -4.33 -7.41
C TYR A 19 6.28 -4.52 -7.70
N ALA A 20 5.45 -4.54 -6.66
CA ALA A 20 4.00 -4.67 -6.80
C ALA A 20 3.36 -3.50 -7.56
N LEU A 21 3.94 -2.30 -7.48
CA LEU A 21 3.45 -1.12 -8.20
C LEU A 21 3.40 -1.34 -9.72
N ASN A 22 4.31 -2.11 -10.30
CA ASN A 22 4.27 -2.44 -11.74
C ASN A 22 2.93 -3.10 -12.12
N TYR A 23 2.45 -4.00 -11.29
CA TYR A 23 1.16 -4.67 -11.52
C TYR A 23 -0.02 -3.72 -11.30
N ALA A 24 0.03 -2.89 -10.27
CA ALA A 24 -1.02 -1.90 -10.02
C ALA A 24 -1.15 -0.90 -11.18
N ARG A 25 -0.03 -0.39 -11.69
CA ARG A 25 0.00 0.45 -12.87
C ARG A 25 -0.58 -0.27 -14.09
N THR A 26 -0.15 -1.49 -14.35
CA THR A 26 -0.63 -2.27 -15.51
C THR A 26 -2.14 -2.46 -15.46
N ILE A 27 -2.70 -2.81 -14.30
CA ILE A 27 -4.15 -2.96 -14.15
C ILE A 27 -4.86 -1.63 -14.41
N ALA A 28 -4.36 -0.54 -13.85
CA ALA A 28 -4.97 0.78 -14.04
C ALA A 28 -4.94 1.22 -15.52
N GLU A 29 -3.83 0.99 -16.23
CA GLU A 29 -3.70 1.28 -17.66
C GLU A 29 -4.65 0.41 -18.50
N MET A 30 -4.68 -0.89 -18.27
CA MET A 30 -5.55 -1.83 -19.01
C MET A 30 -7.03 -1.53 -18.80
N SER A 31 -7.40 -1.08 -17.61
CA SER A 31 -8.76 -0.73 -17.25
C SER A 31 -9.12 0.71 -17.59
N ASN A 32 -8.14 1.51 -18.01
CA ASN A 32 -8.27 2.96 -18.23
C ASN A 32 -8.86 3.67 -17.01
N THR A 33 -8.31 3.41 -15.85
CA THR A 33 -8.79 3.92 -14.56
C THR A 33 -7.69 4.63 -13.79
N ARG A 34 -8.08 5.31 -12.70
CA ARG A 34 -7.13 5.97 -11.82
C ARG A 34 -6.44 4.99 -10.88
N LEU A 35 -5.16 5.21 -10.65
CA LEU A 35 -4.37 4.54 -9.63
C LEU A 35 -4.24 5.45 -8.40
N TYR A 36 -4.72 4.98 -7.26
CA TYR A 36 -4.44 5.61 -5.97
C TYR A 36 -3.27 4.90 -5.30
N ILE A 37 -2.24 5.65 -4.96
CA ILE A 37 -1.07 5.16 -4.23
C ILE A 37 -1.22 5.61 -2.79
N LEU A 38 -1.51 4.69 -1.89
CA LEU A 38 -1.76 4.95 -0.48
C LEU A 38 -0.59 4.54 0.39
N HIS A 39 -0.13 5.45 1.23
CA HIS A 39 0.71 5.15 2.38
C HIS A 39 -0.03 5.48 3.67
N VAL A 40 -0.05 4.55 4.60
CA VAL A 40 -0.63 4.76 5.93
C VAL A 40 0.49 5.03 6.92
N ILE A 41 0.41 6.20 7.56
CA ILE A 41 1.31 6.59 8.62
C ILE A 41 0.75 6.02 9.93
N GLU A 42 1.42 5.02 10.47
CA GLU A 42 1.08 4.48 11.77
C GLU A 42 1.75 5.29 12.86
N ASN A 43 0.99 5.66 13.89
CA ASN A 43 1.53 6.40 15.02
C ASN A 43 1.96 5.41 16.12
N PRO A 44 3.25 5.16 16.31
CA PRO A 44 3.73 4.26 17.34
C PRO A 44 3.41 4.76 18.77
N LEU A 45 3.23 6.07 18.95
CA LEU A 45 2.92 6.66 20.25
C LEU A 45 1.50 6.34 20.72
N GLU A 46 0.56 6.16 19.80
CA GLU A 46 -0.79 5.75 20.14
C GLU A 46 -0.81 4.37 20.78
N HIS A 47 -0.07 3.42 20.19
CA HIS A 47 0.03 2.07 20.70
C HIS A 47 0.78 1.95 22.03
N LEU A 48 1.81 2.78 22.22
CA LEU A 48 2.68 2.69 23.40
C LEU A 48 2.20 3.56 24.57
N TYR A 49 1.61 4.71 24.28
CA TYR A 49 1.30 5.73 25.29
C TYR A 49 -0.14 6.23 25.24
N GLY A 50 -0.97 5.71 24.35
CA GLY A 50 -2.37 6.14 24.21
C GLY A 50 -2.52 7.59 23.73
N VAL A 51 -1.52 8.12 23.03
CA VAL A 51 -1.55 9.49 22.54
C VAL A 51 -2.36 9.57 21.24
N PRO A 52 -3.48 10.32 21.23
CA PRO A 52 -4.36 10.39 20.06
C PRO A 52 -3.66 10.97 18.81
N HIS A 53 -4.16 10.56 17.66
CA HIS A 53 -3.77 11.17 16.39
C HIS A 53 -4.06 12.67 16.42
N GLY A 54 -3.14 13.47 15.92
CA GLY A 54 -3.33 14.91 15.79
C GLY A 54 -2.77 15.76 16.92
N GLU A 55 -2.31 15.18 18.03
CA GLU A 55 -1.72 15.95 19.13
C GLU A 55 -0.31 16.51 18.83
N TYR A 56 0.34 16.01 17.76
CA TYR A 56 1.65 16.49 17.35
C TYR A 56 1.68 16.91 15.87
N PRO A 57 1.10 18.09 15.53
CA PRO A 57 1.00 18.53 14.13
C PRO A 57 2.36 18.60 13.41
N ALA A 58 3.43 18.94 14.12
CA ALA A 58 4.78 19.02 13.54
C ALA A 58 5.32 17.64 13.12
N LEU A 59 5.05 16.60 13.90
CA LEU A 59 5.44 15.23 13.56
C LEU A 59 4.66 14.72 12.35
N GLN A 60 3.37 15.03 12.28
CA GLN A 60 2.52 14.70 11.14
C GLN A 60 2.99 15.38 9.86
N ALA A 61 3.25 16.68 9.91
CA ALA A 61 3.75 17.43 8.76
C ALA A 61 5.08 16.87 8.24
N ASN A 62 5.99 16.51 9.15
CA ASN A 62 7.26 15.87 8.77
C ASN A 62 7.08 14.50 8.17
N ALA A 63 6.15 13.69 8.67
CA ALA A 63 5.83 12.38 8.12
C ALA A 63 5.26 12.49 6.71
N VAL A 64 4.32 13.40 6.48
CA VAL A 64 3.75 13.67 5.15
C VAL A 64 4.81 14.16 4.18
N LYS A 65 5.67 15.08 4.60
CA LYS A 65 6.80 15.55 3.78
C LYS A 65 7.70 14.40 3.37
N LYS A 66 8.03 13.51 4.30
CA LYS A 66 8.85 12.33 4.02
C LYS A 66 8.19 11.39 3.00
N VAL A 67 6.88 11.22 3.06
CA VAL A 67 6.13 10.42 2.07
C VAL A 67 6.26 11.04 0.67
N HIS A 68 6.14 12.35 0.55
CA HIS A 68 6.34 13.05 -0.73
C HIS A 68 7.78 12.93 -1.27
N GLU A 69 8.76 12.78 -0.42
CA GLU A 69 10.14 12.48 -0.83
C GLU A 69 10.28 11.01 -1.26
N LEU A 70 9.67 10.09 -0.52
CA LEU A 70 9.77 8.66 -0.78
C LEU A 70 9.09 8.22 -2.07
N ILE A 71 8.07 8.93 -2.54
CA ILE A 71 7.39 8.57 -3.80
C ILE A 71 8.35 8.61 -5.00
N HIS A 72 9.40 9.41 -4.95
CA HIS A 72 10.42 9.48 -6.00
C HIS A 72 11.20 8.18 -6.19
N ARG A 73 11.15 7.26 -5.23
CA ARG A 73 11.68 5.90 -5.39
C ARG A 73 10.92 5.12 -6.47
N PHE A 74 9.74 5.57 -6.84
CA PHE A 74 8.88 4.94 -7.84
C PHE A 74 8.89 5.66 -9.19
N ASP A 75 9.72 6.68 -9.37
CA ASP A 75 9.76 7.49 -10.60
C ASP A 75 9.95 6.63 -11.85
N ASP A 76 10.81 5.61 -11.81
CA ASP A 76 11.02 4.71 -12.94
C ASP A 76 9.76 3.91 -13.29
N VAL A 77 9.02 3.44 -12.28
CA VAL A 77 7.79 2.67 -12.48
C VAL A 77 6.65 3.56 -12.96
N LEU A 78 6.63 4.82 -12.51
CA LEU A 78 5.58 5.80 -12.85
C LEU A 78 5.90 6.61 -14.11
N ALA A 79 7.07 6.45 -14.70
CA ALA A 79 7.46 7.18 -15.90
C ALA A 79 6.42 7.00 -17.04
N GLY A 80 5.94 8.13 -17.59
CA GLY A 80 4.94 8.13 -18.64
C GLY A 80 3.50 7.80 -18.19
N PHE A 81 3.28 7.53 -16.90
CA PHE A 81 1.94 7.32 -16.34
C PHE A 81 1.55 8.50 -15.45
N THR A 82 0.47 9.20 -15.80
CA THR A 82 0.05 10.42 -15.12
C THR A 82 -1.28 10.29 -14.37
N ASN A 83 -2.06 9.25 -14.66
CA ASN A 83 -3.37 9.06 -14.03
C ASN A 83 -3.27 8.39 -12.65
N PHE A 84 -2.48 8.96 -11.76
CA PHE A 84 -2.37 8.50 -10.39
C PHE A 84 -2.46 9.65 -9.39
N GLU A 85 -2.77 9.32 -8.16
CA GLU A 85 -2.81 10.24 -7.01
C GLU A 85 -2.17 9.60 -5.79
N LEU A 86 -1.27 10.32 -5.15
CA LEU A 86 -0.66 9.92 -3.89
C LEU A 86 -1.56 10.32 -2.72
N LEU A 87 -1.91 9.34 -1.89
CA LEU A 87 -2.71 9.53 -0.69
C LEU A 87 -1.91 9.18 0.55
N THR A 88 -2.05 9.97 1.59
CA THR A 88 -1.56 9.66 2.94
C THR A 88 -2.72 9.62 3.91
N LYS A 89 -2.76 8.60 4.73
CA LYS A 89 -3.72 8.46 5.82
C LYS A 89 -2.96 8.17 7.10
N GLU A 90 -3.55 8.49 8.22
CA GLU A 90 -3.03 8.14 9.53
C GLU A 90 -3.95 7.13 10.18
N GLY A 91 -3.37 6.15 10.85
CA GLY A 91 -4.14 5.17 11.58
C GLY A 91 -3.54 3.77 11.49
N GLU A 92 -4.38 2.80 11.67
CA GLU A 92 -4.05 1.39 11.52
C GLU A 92 -4.08 1.00 10.04
N ALA A 93 -2.95 0.50 9.50
CA ALA A 93 -2.79 0.29 8.07
C ALA A 93 -3.90 -0.55 7.43
N PRO A 94 -4.26 -1.76 7.91
CA PRO A 94 -5.29 -2.55 7.25
C PRO A 94 -6.66 -1.85 7.24
N LEU A 95 -7.01 -1.16 8.31
CA LEU A 95 -8.28 -0.44 8.42
C LEU A 95 -8.35 0.74 7.44
N GLU A 96 -7.29 1.55 7.38
CA GLU A 96 -7.23 2.70 6.48
C GLU A 96 -7.17 2.29 5.00
N ILE A 97 -6.51 1.17 4.68
CA ILE A 97 -6.52 0.61 3.33
C ILE A 97 -7.95 0.24 2.90
N LEU A 98 -8.67 -0.49 3.75
CA LEU A 98 -10.04 -0.92 3.46
C LEU A 98 -11.00 0.27 3.33
N LYS A 99 -10.91 1.25 4.23
CA LYS A 99 -11.70 2.49 4.15
C LYS A 99 -11.41 3.28 2.87
N THR A 100 -10.15 3.43 2.52
CA THR A 100 -9.75 4.17 1.32
C THR A 100 -10.22 3.47 0.05
N ALA A 101 -10.15 2.13 0.00
CA ALA A 101 -10.68 1.35 -1.11
C ALA A 101 -12.18 1.62 -1.33
N GLU A 102 -12.95 1.68 -0.25
CA GLU A 102 -14.37 2.00 -0.30
C GLU A 102 -14.62 3.46 -0.71
N GLU A 103 -13.97 4.43 -0.07
CA GLU A 103 -14.08 5.86 -0.38
C GLU A 103 -13.75 6.18 -1.85
N LYS A 104 -12.77 5.49 -2.42
CA LYS A 104 -12.30 5.70 -3.79
C LYS A 104 -12.96 4.79 -4.81
N HIS A 105 -13.94 4.00 -4.41
CA HIS A 105 -14.60 3.02 -5.28
C HIS A 105 -13.61 2.13 -6.02
N SER A 106 -12.60 1.66 -5.30
CA SER A 106 -11.54 0.82 -5.87
C SER A 106 -12.10 -0.56 -6.20
N GLY A 107 -11.92 -0.98 -7.43
CA GLY A 107 -12.33 -2.30 -7.90
C GLY A 107 -11.27 -3.38 -7.68
N ALA A 108 -10.08 -2.99 -7.22
CA ALA A 108 -8.98 -3.89 -6.86
C ALA A 108 -8.01 -3.20 -5.89
N ILE A 109 -7.42 -4.00 -5.01
CA ILE A 109 -6.32 -3.60 -4.13
C ILE A 109 -5.07 -4.38 -4.54
N VAL A 110 -3.93 -3.71 -4.66
CA VAL A 110 -2.63 -4.33 -4.96
C VAL A 110 -1.66 -4.03 -3.83
N MET A 111 -0.94 -5.06 -3.37
CA MET A 111 0.03 -4.97 -2.27
C MET A 111 1.23 -5.89 -2.53
N GLY A 112 2.37 -5.58 -1.93
CA GLY A 112 3.48 -6.52 -1.80
C GLY A 112 3.21 -7.55 -0.70
N THR A 113 3.94 -8.67 -0.69
CA THR A 113 3.75 -9.74 0.30
C THR A 113 4.23 -9.40 1.69
N HIS A 114 5.30 -8.60 1.81
CA HIS A 114 5.95 -8.23 3.05
C HIS A 114 6.25 -6.75 3.07
N GLY A 115 5.93 -6.11 4.19
CA GLY A 115 6.32 -4.75 4.48
C GLY A 115 7.59 -4.66 5.33
N ARG A 116 7.89 -3.45 5.78
CA ARG A 116 8.96 -3.21 6.75
C ARG A 116 8.64 -3.92 8.07
N GLY A 117 9.63 -4.58 8.64
CA GLY A 117 9.50 -5.29 9.92
C GLY A 117 8.77 -6.62 9.84
N ALA A 118 8.39 -7.11 8.67
CA ALA A 118 7.88 -8.45 8.52
C ALA A 118 8.95 -9.49 8.87
N LEU A 119 8.59 -10.47 9.68
CA LEU A 119 9.46 -11.59 9.98
C LEU A 119 9.70 -12.39 8.69
N ARG A 120 10.97 -12.66 8.37
CA ARG A 120 11.37 -13.35 7.12
C ARG A 120 10.71 -14.72 6.93
N ASN A 121 10.22 -15.32 8.01
CA ASN A 121 9.62 -16.65 8.02
C ASN A 121 8.10 -16.65 7.83
N LEU A 122 7.46 -15.47 7.80
CA LEU A 122 6.03 -15.37 7.54
C LEU A 122 5.77 -15.39 6.03
N LEU A 123 4.78 -16.15 5.61
CA LEU A 123 4.35 -16.22 4.22
C LEU A 123 3.74 -14.89 3.74
N LEU A 124 3.05 -14.18 4.64
CA LEU A 124 2.44 -12.88 4.39
C LEU A 124 2.68 -11.94 5.57
N GLY A 125 2.78 -10.63 5.30
CA GLY A 125 2.79 -9.60 6.33
C GLY A 125 1.43 -9.50 7.06
N GLY A 126 1.42 -8.98 8.28
CA GLY A 126 0.20 -8.83 9.08
C GLY A 126 -0.86 -7.94 8.44
N THR A 127 -0.45 -6.84 7.81
CA THR A 127 -1.35 -5.94 7.08
C THR A 127 -2.00 -6.65 5.89
N VAL A 128 -1.22 -7.38 5.09
CA VAL A 128 -1.72 -8.13 3.93
C VAL A 128 -2.73 -9.18 4.37
N ASP A 129 -2.42 -9.95 5.41
CA ASP A 129 -3.33 -10.97 5.95
C ASP A 129 -4.68 -10.38 6.36
N LYS A 130 -4.67 -9.29 7.10
CA LYS A 130 -5.89 -8.60 7.54
C LYS A 130 -6.70 -8.02 6.38
N VAL A 131 -6.05 -7.42 5.38
CA VAL A 131 -6.73 -6.91 4.19
C VAL A 131 -7.37 -8.05 3.39
N LEU A 132 -6.65 -9.15 3.17
CA LEU A 132 -7.18 -10.33 2.47
C LEU A 132 -8.43 -10.90 3.14
N ARG A 133 -8.46 -10.94 4.47
CA ARG A 133 -9.60 -11.47 5.23
C ARG A 133 -10.85 -10.60 5.18
N SER A 134 -10.68 -9.28 4.98
CA SER A 134 -11.75 -8.31 5.18
C SER A 134 -12.13 -7.52 3.92
N ALA A 135 -11.36 -7.62 2.83
CA ALA A 135 -11.64 -6.87 1.61
C ALA A 135 -12.91 -7.38 0.90
N ASN A 136 -13.71 -6.44 0.41
CA ASN A 136 -14.90 -6.70 -0.40
C ASN A 136 -14.59 -6.66 -1.92
N VAL A 137 -13.34 -6.45 -2.29
CA VAL A 137 -12.85 -6.39 -3.67
C VAL A 137 -11.66 -7.33 -3.83
N PRO A 138 -11.31 -7.73 -5.06
CA PRO A 138 -10.11 -8.52 -5.31
C PRO A 138 -8.86 -7.86 -4.73
N VAL A 139 -8.02 -8.67 -4.11
CA VAL A 139 -6.71 -8.25 -3.59
C VAL A 139 -5.63 -9.04 -4.32
N MET A 140 -4.78 -8.33 -5.03
CA MET A 140 -3.60 -8.90 -5.67
C MET A 140 -2.40 -8.71 -4.75
N VAL A 141 -1.82 -9.82 -4.33
CA VAL A 141 -0.61 -9.83 -3.50
C VAL A 141 0.56 -10.26 -4.38
N VAL A 142 1.54 -9.38 -4.53
CA VAL A 142 2.66 -9.58 -5.45
C VAL A 142 3.93 -9.87 -4.67
N ARG A 143 4.56 -11.01 -4.98
CA ARG A 143 5.84 -11.41 -4.39
C ARG A 143 7.00 -10.88 -5.23
N HIS A 144 8.01 -10.33 -4.57
CA HIS A 144 9.24 -9.95 -5.25
C HIS A 144 10.02 -11.19 -5.73
N PRO A 145 10.50 -11.21 -7.00
CA PRO A 145 11.12 -12.42 -7.59
C PRO A 145 12.40 -12.87 -6.89
N SER A 146 13.13 -11.98 -6.21
CA SER A 146 14.35 -12.32 -5.48
C SER A 146 14.09 -13.11 -4.18
N ARG A 147 12.83 -13.21 -3.76
CA ARG A 147 12.48 -14.02 -2.60
C ARG A 147 12.19 -15.44 -3.03
N HIS A 148 13.22 -16.27 -2.98
CA HIS A 148 13.10 -17.68 -3.31
C HIS A 148 12.11 -18.39 -2.36
N LEU A 149 11.32 -19.31 -2.94
CA LEU A 149 10.64 -20.32 -2.14
C LEU A 149 11.68 -21.07 -1.30
N PRO A 150 11.37 -21.41 -0.04
CA PRO A 150 12.24 -22.32 0.70
C PRO A 150 12.46 -23.56 -0.17
N LYS A 151 13.73 -23.89 -0.42
CA LYS A 151 14.04 -25.15 -1.07
C LYS A 151 13.50 -26.23 -0.16
N HIS A 152 12.57 -27.00 -0.66
CA HIS A 152 12.20 -28.25 -0.03
C HIS A 152 13.46 -29.11 -0.02
N SER A 153 14.05 -29.22 1.13
CA SER A 153 15.15 -30.16 1.38
C SER A 153 14.56 -31.54 1.58
#